data_0f234ea3f62d298afc993da71aa60aa8
#
_entry.id   0f234ea3f62d298afc993da71aa60aa8
#
_cell.length_a   1.000
_cell.length_b   1.000
_cell.length_c   1.000
_cell.angle_alpha   90.00
_cell.angle_beta   90.00
_cell.angle_gamma   90.00
#
_symmetry.space_group_name_H-M   'P 1'
#
loop_
_entity.id
_entity.type
_entity.pdbx_description
1 polymer ?
#
loop_
_entity_poly.entity_id
_entity_poly.type
_entity_poly.pdbx_seq_one_letter_code
_entity_poly.pdbx_strand_id
1 'polypeptide(L)'
;MKYVFFIILFFLIFTPSCNNQNQKIEDIFHKIETEDAKIISAEIVNNNTFNIVLSEVVEILEFSINGEENKEKILGKEFSFPLGRTIEMGEKVTIALTYRKNGGNTTRAYFTLYGKNTRKANLLINEVSIKGTKTLPDRVELLVTKSGNIAGFELTDDLDSTPLTLPSLEVERGDIIVIYWNSKTNKEDYIRENGKHTYFLSGNMANTLISTTGALILFDEHDGTIVDGILYSDFSSSDYGKDKYEKCETLLVENNEWYGEPISSEYVTASRVLTRLKGGVD
;
A
#
# COMPACT_ATOMS: atom_id res chain seq x y z
N MET A 1 14.53 46.35 -52.55
CA MET A 1 13.78 45.07 -52.21
C MET A 1 14.32 44.56 -50.90
N LYS A 2 13.52 44.68 -49.84
CA LYS A 2 13.88 44.24 -48.46
C LYS A 2 13.08 42.95 -48.23
N TYR A 3 13.77 41.85 -47.98
CA TYR A 3 13.16 40.58 -47.56
C TYR A 3 13.00 40.61 -46.06
N VAL A 4 11.75 40.54 -45.57
CA VAL A 4 11.41 40.37 -44.18
C VAL A 4 11.29 38.84 -43.91
N PHE A 5 12.18 38.31 -43.07
CA PHE A 5 12.13 36.93 -42.60
C PHE A 5 11.17 36.86 -41.43
N PHE A 6 10.03 36.16 -41.59
CA PHE A 6 9.09 35.84 -40.55
C PHE A 6 9.56 34.57 -39.84
N ILE A 7 10.08 34.69 -38.65
CA ILE A 7 10.38 33.55 -37.80
C ILE A 7 9.09 33.24 -37.05
N ILE A 8 8.44 32.14 -37.41
CA ILE A 8 7.32 31.55 -36.66
C ILE A 8 7.93 30.76 -35.50
N LEU A 9 7.83 31.33 -34.29
CA LEU A 9 8.21 30.65 -33.07
C LEU A 9 7.07 29.71 -32.67
N PHE A 10 7.25 28.40 -32.89
CA PHE A 10 6.33 27.35 -32.45
C PHE A 10 6.51 27.18 -30.91
N PHE A 11 5.62 27.76 -30.14
CA PHE A 11 5.48 27.42 -28.71
C PHE A 11 4.80 26.05 -28.61
N LEU A 12 5.59 25.00 -28.46
CA LEU A 12 5.11 23.71 -27.95
C LEU A 12 4.72 23.90 -26.49
N ILE A 13 3.43 24.09 -26.24
CA ILE A 13 2.86 24.00 -24.91
C ILE A 13 2.89 22.52 -24.52
N PHE A 14 3.93 22.10 -23.82
CA PHE A 14 3.89 20.86 -23.07
C PHE A 14 2.93 21.04 -21.90
N THR A 15 1.72 20.56 -22.04
CA THR A 15 0.86 20.30 -20.88
C THR A 15 1.50 19.17 -20.09
N PRO A 16 1.91 19.36 -18.84
CA PRO A 16 2.30 18.22 -18.02
C PRO A 16 1.05 17.38 -17.82
N SER A 17 1.04 16.21 -18.40
CA SER A 17 0.12 15.15 -18.00
C SER A 17 0.35 14.92 -16.51
N CYS A 18 -0.67 15.18 -15.70
CA CYS A 18 -0.68 14.78 -14.29
C CYS A 18 -0.71 13.24 -14.26
N ASN A 19 0.46 12.63 -14.31
CA ASN A 19 0.63 11.27 -13.86
C ASN A 19 0.49 11.30 -12.34
N ASN A 20 -0.62 10.77 -11.84
CA ASN A 20 -0.81 10.41 -10.45
C ASN A 20 0.13 9.24 -10.12
N GLN A 21 1.41 9.53 -10.00
CA GLN A 21 2.35 8.64 -9.35
C GLN A 21 2.16 8.86 -7.85
N ASN A 22 1.57 7.88 -7.18
CA ASN A 22 1.70 7.72 -5.75
C ASN A 22 3.18 7.43 -5.49
N GLN A 23 3.93 8.49 -5.23
CA GLN A 23 5.34 8.38 -4.88
C GLN A 23 5.41 7.70 -3.52
N LYS A 24 6.19 6.62 -3.43
CA LYS A 24 6.64 6.03 -2.16
C LYS A 24 7.19 7.15 -1.28
N ILE A 25 7.09 6.99 0.03
CA ILE A 25 7.63 7.97 1.00
C ILE A 25 9.07 8.33 0.64
N GLU A 26 9.89 7.36 0.22
CA GLU A 26 11.25 7.58 -0.27
C GLU A 26 11.33 8.56 -1.44
N ASP A 27 10.39 8.53 -2.42
CA ASP A 27 10.38 9.47 -3.53
C ASP A 27 10.04 10.90 -3.11
N ILE A 28 9.26 11.06 -2.04
CA ILE A 28 8.98 12.38 -1.46
C ILE A 28 10.26 12.95 -0.84
N PHE A 29 11.11 12.12 -0.25
CA PHE A 29 12.36 12.54 0.36
C PHE A 29 13.51 12.72 -0.65
N HIS A 30 13.50 12.00 -1.78
CA HIS A 30 14.56 12.13 -2.80
C HIS A 30 14.45 13.35 -3.70
N LYS A 31 13.31 14.03 -3.76
CA LYS A 31 13.08 15.16 -4.68
C LYS A 31 13.53 16.52 -4.15
N ILE A 32 14.00 16.60 -2.92
CA ILE A 32 14.57 17.81 -2.35
C ILE A 32 16.11 17.67 -2.34
N GLU A 33 16.73 17.83 -3.51
CA GLU A 33 18.16 18.04 -3.64
C GLU A 33 18.52 19.44 -3.15
N THR A 34 18.45 19.64 -1.86
CA THR A 34 19.02 20.79 -1.17
C THR A 34 19.91 20.28 -0.05
N GLU A 35 20.88 21.07 0.37
CA GLU A 35 21.77 20.80 1.52
C GLU A 35 21.01 20.71 2.86
N ASP A 36 19.69 20.54 2.81
CA ASP A 36 18.80 20.52 3.96
C ASP A 36 18.79 19.12 4.62
N ALA A 37 18.57 19.11 5.93
CA ALA A 37 18.45 17.88 6.70
C ALA A 37 17.29 17.02 6.16
N LYS A 38 17.52 15.70 6.00
CA LYS A 38 16.53 14.74 5.51
C LYS A 38 15.90 14.00 6.69
N ILE A 39 14.62 13.66 6.59
CA ILE A 39 14.00 12.72 7.50
C ILE A 39 14.51 11.32 7.14
N ILE A 40 15.14 10.66 8.12
CA ILE A 40 15.67 9.29 7.98
C ILE A 40 14.58 8.28 8.30
N SER A 41 13.81 8.54 9.37
CA SER A 41 12.68 7.70 9.76
C SER A 41 11.62 8.50 10.48
N ALA A 42 10.38 8.04 10.38
CA ALA A 42 9.26 8.53 11.16
C ALA A 42 8.31 7.37 11.45
N GLU A 43 7.93 7.15 12.71
CA GLU A 43 7.07 6.04 13.11
C GLU A 43 6.18 6.36 14.31
N ILE A 44 5.04 5.68 14.43
CA ILE A 44 4.24 5.66 15.64
C ILE A 44 4.77 4.54 16.55
N VAL A 45 5.21 4.90 17.76
CA VAL A 45 5.87 3.94 18.64
C VAL A 45 4.87 3.12 19.48
N ASN A 46 3.89 3.80 20.10
CA ASN A 46 2.96 3.17 21.06
C ASN A 46 1.53 3.73 20.94
N ASN A 47 1.12 4.08 19.71
CA ASN A 47 -0.20 4.62 19.38
C ASN A 47 -0.60 5.94 20.07
N ASN A 48 0.27 6.55 20.84
CA ASN A 48 0.07 7.89 21.43
C ASN A 48 1.27 8.81 21.26
N THR A 49 2.34 8.32 20.64
CA THR A 49 3.61 9.03 20.44
C THR A 49 4.17 8.68 19.06
N PHE A 50 4.69 9.66 18.35
CA PHE A 50 5.47 9.43 17.13
C PHE A 50 6.90 9.92 17.30
N ASN A 51 7.84 9.17 16.71
CA ASN A 51 9.25 9.50 16.67
C ASN A 51 9.65 9.95 15.27
N ILE A 52 10.58 10.87 15.19
CA ILE A 52 11.23 11.31 13.95
C ILE A 52 12.73 11.34 14.17
N VAL A 53 13.47 10.79 13.19
CA VAL A 53 14.92 10.88 13.11
C VAL A 53 15.29 11.64 11.85
N LEU A 54 16.13 12.67 11.98
CA LEU A 54 16.67 13.43 10.84
C LEU A 54 18.15 13.11 10.62
N SER A 55 18.65 13.40 9.43
CA SER A 55 20.07 13.17 9.07
C SER A 55 21.04 14.05 9.87
N GLU A 56 20.56 15.20 10.36
CA GLU A 56 21.37 16.21 11.05
C GLU A 56 20.60 16.87 12.19
N VAL A 57 21.30 17.64 13.01
CA VAL A 57 20.68 18.47 14.06
C VAL A 57 19.93 19.64 13.42
N VAL A 58 18.66 19.77 13.74
CA VAL A 58 17.77 20.85 13.28
C VAL A 58 17.02 21.48 14.45
N GLU A 59 16.52 22.68 14.22
CA GLU A 59 15.52 23.30 15.08
C GLU A 59 14.13 23.01 14.49
N ILE A 60 13.29 22.25 15.19
CA ILE A 60 11.87 22.14 14.89
C ILE A 60 11.23 23.48 15.24
N LEU A 61 10.47 24.05 14.32
CA LEU A 61 9.77 25.33 14.49
C LEU A 61 8.28 25.12 14.79
N GLU A 62 7.72 24.11 14.15
CA GLU A 62 6.29 23.80 14.19
C GLU A 62 6.06 22.38 13.71
N PHE A 63 5.11 21.70 14.30
CA PHE A 63 4.55 20.49 13.73
C PHE A 63 3.02 20.53 13.80
N SER A 64 2.35 19.83 12.90
CA SER A 64 0.90 19.64 12.99
C SER A 64 0.54 18.17 12.84
N ILE A 65 -0.52 17.77 13.54
CA ILE A 65 -1.09 16.44 13.52
C ILE A 65 -2.52 16.57 13.03
N ASN A 66 -2.84 15.96 11.86
CA ASN A 66 -4.15 16.07 11.22
C ASN A 66 -4.64 17.53 11.06
N GLY A 67 -3.71 18.48 10.90
CA GLY A 67 -3.99 19.91 10.75
C GLY A 67 -4.04 20.71 12.06
N GLU A 68 -3.95 20.06 13.22
CA GLU A 68 -3.82 20.76 14.51
C GLU A 68 -2.38 21.17 14.75
N GLU A 69 -2.11 22.48 14.79
CA GLU A 69 -0.77 23.05 14.89
C GLU A 69 -0.25 23.03 16.34
N ASN A 70 1.02 22.64 16.48
CA ASN A 70 1.80 22.76 17.71
C ASN A 70 3.07 23.56 17.41
N LYS A 71 3.26 24.67 18.13
CA LYS A 71 4.41 25.54 17.98
C LYS A 71 5.36 25.30 19.15
N GLU A 72 6.34 24.47 18.91
CA GLU A 72 7.37 24.15 19.89
C GLU A 72 8.73 24.23 19.23
N LYS A 73 9.65 24.99 19.83
CA LYS A 73 11.01 25.10 19.32
C LYS A 73 11.90 24.12 20.04
N ILE A 74 12.30 23.07 19.36
CA ILE A 74 13.15 22.02 19.90
C ILE A 74 14.36 21.84 18.98
N LEU A 75 15.55 21.83 19.55
CA LEU A 75 16.79 21.54 18.84
C LEU A 75 17.21 20.10 19.06
N GLY A 76 17.47 19.37 17.98
CA GLY A 76 17.89 17.99 18.06
C GLY A 76 18.02 17.31 16.70
N LYS A 77 18.27 16.02 16.75
CA LYS A 77 18.29 15.13 15.59
C LYS A 77 17.21 14.06 15.68
N GLU A 78 16.84 13.69 16.90
CA GLU A 78 15.82 12.69 17.22
C GLU A 78 14.75 13.37 18.09
N PHE A 79 13.50 13.17 17.75
CA PHE A 79 12.38 13.81 18.40
C PHE A 79 11.28 12.79 18.70
N SER A 80 10.60 13.01 19.82
CA SER A 80 9.45 12.21 20.22
C SER A 80 8.31 13.17 20.57
N PHE A 81 7.20 13.07 19.87
CA PHE A 81 6.06 13.96 20.03
C PHE A 81 4.81 13.19 20.46
N PRO A 82 4.06 13.72 21.44
CA PRO A 82 2.77 13.15 21.76
C PRO A 82 1.75 13.40 20.64
N LEU A 83 0.92 12.40 20.37
CA LEU A 83 -0.18 12.50 19.40
C LEU A 83 -1.42 13.20 19.96
N GLY A 84 -1.41 13.55 21.26
CA GLY A 84 -2.54 14.17 21.94
C GLY A 84 -3.70 13.22 22.26
N ARG A 85 -3.74 12.06 21.61
CA ARG A 85 -4.72 10.98 21.84
C ARG A 85 -4.13 9.63 21.47
N THR A 86 -4.80 8.57 21.83
CA THR A 86 -4.50 7.23 21.34
C THR A 86 -4.99 7.09 19.89
N ILE A 87 -4.14 6.58 19.03
CA ILE A 87 -4.44 6.26 17.64
C ILE A 87 -4.86 4.80 17.56
N GLU A 88 -5.93 4.51 16.83
CA GLU A 88 -6.37 3.14 16.57
C GLU A 88 -5.36 2.40 15.68
N MET A 89 -5.31 1.07 15.78
CA MET A 89 -4.48 0.25 14.91
C MET A 89 -4.85 0.49 13.44
N GLY A 90 -3.85 0.79 12.62
CA GLY A 90 -4.03 1.11 11.20
C GLY A 90 -4.67 2.48 10.92
N GLU A 91 -4.98 3.26 11.94
CA GLU A 91 -5.52 4.62 11.75
C GLU A 91 -4.46 5.52 11.12
N LYS A 92 -4.85 6.22 10.06
CA LYS A 92 -4.00 7.14 9.32
C LYS A 92 -3.86 8.47 10.06
N VAL A 93 -2.63 8.92 10.27
CA VAL A 93 -2.28 10.22 10.86
C VAL A 93 -1.42 11.00 9.88
N THR A 94 -1.85 12.21 9.53
CA THR A 94 -1.07 13.11 8.67
C THR A 94 -0.24 14.07 9.54
N ILE A 95 1.06 14.09 9.30
CA ILE A 95 2.00 14.96 9.99
C ILE A 95 2.52 16.00 9.00
N ALA A 96 2.55 17.27 9.41
CA ALA A 96 3.36 18.29 8.77
C ALA A 96 4.43 18.76 9.76
N LEU A 97 5.67 18.81 9.32
CA LEU A 97 6.82 19.22 10.12
C LEU A 97 7.52 20.39 9.46
N THR A 98 7.71 21.48 10.20
CA THR A 98 8.48 22.64 9.77
C THR A 98 9.75 22.72 10.61
N TYR A 99 10.90 22.65 9.96
CA TYR A 99 12.21 22.66 10.62
C TYR A 99 13.25 23.46 9.83
N ARG A 100 14.34 23.78 10.47
CA ARG A 100 15.51 24.40 9.83
C ARG A 100 16.82 23.89 10.41
N LYS A 101 17.82 23.74 9.57
CA LYS A 101 19.22 23.56 9.97
C LYS A 101 19.75 24.89 10.50
N ASN A 102 20.71 24.86 11.42
CA ASN A 102 21.30 26.08 11.99
C ASN A 102 21.86 27.00 10.90
N GLY A 103 21.29 28.21 10.78
CA GLY A 103 21.64 29.20 9.74
C GLY A 103 21.13 28.89 8.33
N GLY A 104 20.34 27.80 8.14
CA GLY A 104 19.79 27.39 6.85
C GLY A 104 18.36 27.87 6.59
N ASN A 105 17.82 27.45 5.44
CA ASN A 105 16.45 27.70 5.06
C ASN A 105 15.48 26.88 5.91
N THR A 106 14.23 27.33 5.95
CA THR A 106 13.14 26.57 6.57
C THR A 106 12.60 25.54 5.57
N THR A 107 12.54 24.30 6.00
CA THR A 107 11.99 23.18 5.24
C THR A 107 10.66 22.75 5.85
N ARG A 108 9.68 22.41 5.01
CA ARG A 108 8.40 21.84 5.43
C ARG A 108 8.19 20.49 4.78
N ALA A 109 8.03 19.46 5.60
CA ALA A 109 7.76 18.09 5.16
C ALA A 109 6.35 17.68 5.54
N TYR A 110 5.72 16.87 4.69
CA TYR A 110 4.42 16.24 4.91
C TYR A 110 4.57 14.74 4.75
N PHE A 111 4.07 13.98 5.70
CA PHE A 111 4.10 12.52 5.63
C PHE A 111 2.92 11.92 6.40
N THR A 112 2.67 10.65 6.15
CA THR A 112 1.60 9.90 6.79
C THR A 112 2.21 8.81 7.65
N LEU A 113 1.69 8.66 8.86
CA LEU A 113 1.98 7.56 9.76
C LEU A 113 0.71 6.74 9.99
N TYR A 114 0.87 5.49 10.40
CA TYR A 114 -0.24 4.60 10.70
C TYR A 114 -0.14 4.10 12.14
N GLY A 115 -1.28 3.99 12.80
CA GLY A 115 -1.37 3.41 14.14
C GLY A 115 -0.83 1.99 14.12
N LYS A 116 0.09 1.69 15.03
CA LYS A 116 0.80 0.41 15.07
C LYS A 116 -0.14 -0.74 15.42
N ASN A 117 -0.18 -1.77 14.57
CA ASN A 117 -0.87 -3.01 14.87
C ASN A 117 0.01 -3.89 15.76
N THR A 118 -0.30 -3.93 17.06
CA THR A 118 0.46 -4.68 18.05
C THR A 118 0.03 -6.14 18.18
N ARG A 119 -1.04 -6.54 17.47
CA ARG A 119 -1.63 -7.88 17.54
C ARG A 119 -1.94 -8.41 16.15
N LYS A 120 -0.94 -8.37 15.25
CA LYS A 120 -1.09 -8.81 13.85
C LYS A 120 -1.63 -10.25 13.78
N ALA A 121 -2.66 -10.43 12.97
CA ALA A 121 -3.12 -11.74 12.53
C ALA A 121 -2.08 -12.39 11.61
N ASN A 122 -2.21 -13.69 11.30
CA ASN A 122 -1.53 -14.28 10.15
C ASN A 122 -2.60 -14.62 9.10
N LEU A 123 -2.34 -14.19 7.87
CA LEU A 123 -3.24 -14.31 6.74
C LEU A 123 -2.56 -15.09 5.61
N LEU A 124 -3.35 -15.77 4.80
CA LEU A 124 -2.92 -16.35 3.52
C LEU A 124 -3.94 -16.01 2.45
N ILE A 125 -3.50 -15.79 1.22
CA ILE A 125 -4.36 -15.68 0.05
C ILE A 125 -4.89 -17.09 -0.24
N ASN A 126 -6.20 -17.29 -0.05
CA ASN A 126 -6.84 -18.60 -0.17
C ASN A 126 -7.52 -18.81 -1.52
N GLU A 127 -8.19 -17.79 -2.03
CA GLU A 127 -8.92 -17.83 -3.30
C GLU A 127 -8.82 -16.48 -4.03
N VAL A 128 -8.66 -16.54 -5.36
CA VAL A 128 -8.65 -15.34 -6.21
C VAL A 128 -9.56 -15.55 -7.41
N SER A 129 -10.54 -14.65 -7.55
CA SER A 129 -11.44 -14.58 -8.70
C SER A 129 -11.03 -13.41 -9.60
N ILE A 130 -10.38 -13.72 -10.71
CA ILE A 130 -9.79 -12.75 -11.65
C ILE A 130 -10.64 -12.48 -12.91
N LYS A 131 -11.74 -13.18 -13.08
CA LYS A 131 -12.68 -13.02 -14.22
C LYS A 131 -14.08 -12.71 -13.69
N GLY A 132 -14.17 -11.69 -12.88
CA GLY A 132 -15.43 -11.24 -12.32
C GLY A 132 -16.40 -10.69 -13.37
N THR A 133 -17.65 -10.59 -12.96
CA THR A 133 -18.74 -9.98 -13.71
C THR A 133 -19.38 -8.86 -12.91
N LYS A 134 -20.31 -8.13 -13.50
CA LYS A 134 -21.04 -7.08 -12.77
C LYS A 134 -21.78 -7.63 -11.53
N THR A 135 -22.22 -8.89 -11.57
CA THR A 135 -22.94 -9.55 -10.46
C THR A 135 -22.05 -10.35 -9.54
N LEU A 136 -20.88 -10.76 -10.01
CA LEU A 136 -19.84 -11.47 -9.27
C LEU A 136 -18.51 -10.77 -9.55
N PRO A 137 -18.21 -9.65 -8.89
CA PRO A 137 -16.99 -8.89 -9.13
C PRO A 137 -15.73 -9.69 -8.80
N ASP A 138 -14.59 -9.21 -9.28
CA ASP A 138 -13.29 -9.72 -8.87
C ASP A 138 -13.16 -9.66 -7.36
N ARG A 139 -12.62 -10.71 -6.78
CA ARG A 139 -12.47 -10.82 -5.33
C ARG A 139 -11.26 -11.61 -4.93
N VAL A 140 -10.76 -11.30 -3.77
CA VAL A 140 -9.70 -12.01 -3.08
C VAL A 140 -10.26 -12.54 -1.76
N GLU A 141 -10.01 -13.81 -1.47
CA GLU A 141 -10.32 -14.41 -0.19
C GLU A 141 -9.04 -14.62 0.60
N LEU A 142 -9.02 -14.12 1.83
CA LEU A 142 -7.94 -14.35 2.78
C LEU A 142 -8.40 -15.32 3.86
N LEU A 143 -7.56 -16.32 4.15
CA LEU A 143 -7.73 -17.24 5.28
C LEU A 143 -6.93 -16.76 6.48
N VAL A 144 -7.57 -16.67 7.64
CA VAL A 144 -6.92 -16.36 8.90
C VAL A 144 -6.30 -17.62 9.49
N THR A 145 -4.97 -17.69 9.56
CA THR A 145 -4.24 -18.83 10.12
C THR A 145 -3.86 -18.67 11.58
N LYS A 146 -3.81 -17.40 12.07
CA LYS A 146 -3.61 -17.05 13.47
C LYS A 146 -4.48 -15.85 13.81
N SER A 147 -5.17 -15.91 14.95
CA SER A 147 -6.01 -14.81 15.45
C SER A 147 -5.22 -13.54 15.71
N GLY A 148 -5.85 -12.38 15.49
CA GLY A 148 -5.26 -11.07 15.71
C GLY A 148 -6.07 -9.99 15.00
N ASN A 149 -5.43 -8.84 14.75
CA ASN A 149 -6.02 -7.73 14.01
C ASN A 149 -5.40 -7.64 12.61
N ILE A 150 -6.21 -7.29 11.59
CA ILE A 150 -5.75 -7.15 10.20
C ILE A 150 -5.42 -5.71 9.80
N ALA A 151 -5.48 -4.77 10.72
CA ALA A 151 -5.17 -3.36 10.44
C ALA A 151 -3.78 -3.19 9.84
N GLY A 152 -3.70 -2.44 8.75
CA GLY A 152 -2.44 -2.08 8.13
C GLY A 152 -1.85 -3.11 7.19
N PHE A 153 -2.41 -4.34 7.09
CA PHE A 153 -2.02 -5.24 6.00
C PHE A 153 -2.33 -4.59 4.65
N GLU A 154 -1.46 -4.78 3.69
CA GLU A 154 -1.60 -4.21 2.36
C GLU A 154 -1.64 -5.31 1.30
N LEU A 155 -2.62 -5.21 0.40
CA LEU A 155 -2.79 -6.13 -0.73
C LEU A 155 -2.65 -5.35 -2.03
N THR A 156 -1.77 -5.81 -2.93
CA THR A 156 -1.55 -5.16 -4.23
C THR A 156 -1.45 -6.18 -5.37
N ASP A 157 -1.87 -5.75 -6.56
CA ASP A 157 -1.66 -6.44 -7.84
C ASP A 157 -0.59 -5.75 -8.70
N ASP A 158 0.00 -4.67 -8.18
CA ASP A 158 0.95 -3.83 -8.90
C ASP A 158 1.79 -3.01 -7.91
N LEU A 159 3.10 -3.20 -7.92
CA LEU A 159 4.03 -2.50 -7.03
C LEU A 159 4.14 -0.99 -7.29
N ASP A 160 3.71 -0.52 -8.46
CA ASP A 160 3.70 0.91 -8.81
C ASP A 160 2.35 1.59 -8.48
N SER A 161 1.38 0.83 -7.97
CA SER A 161 0.05 1.32 -7.60
C SER A 161 -0.10 1.48 -6.09
N THR A 162 -1.09 2.27 -5.67
CA THR A 162 -1.47 2.34 -4.24
C THR A 162 -2.08 1.01 -3.82
N PRO A 163 -1.52 0.33 -2.82
CA PRO A 163 -2.08 -0.91 -2.33
C PRO A 163 -3.42 -0.68 -1.62
N LEU A 164 -4.19 -1.74 -1.50
CA LEU A 164 -5.36 -1.79 -0.64
C LEU A 164 -4.91 -2.02 0.81
N THR A 165 -5.03 -1.01 1.65
CA THR A 165 -4.78 -1.13 3.09
C THR A 165 -6.01 -1.69 3.79
N LEU A 166 -5.85 -2.78 4.55
CA LEU A 166 -6.93 -3.42 5.30
C LEU A 166 -7.27 -2.60 6.56
N PRO A 167 -8.57 -2.50 6.90
CA PRO A 167 -9.03 -1.77 8.08
C PRO A 167 -8.74 -2.51 9.38
N SER A 168 -8.92 -1.83 10.51
CA SER A 168 -8.90 -2.49 11.81
C SER A 168 -10.09 -3.44 11.94
N LEU A 169 -9.80 -4.72 12.07
CA LEU A 169 -10.77 -5.80 12.25
C LEU A 169 -10.12 -6.93 13.05
N GLU A 170 -10.74 -7.29 14.17
CA GLU A 170 -10.33 -8.47 14.95
C GLU A 170 -10.85 -9.73 14.29
N VAL A 171 -9.97 -10.69 14.10
CA VAL A 171 -10.28 -11.95 13.42
C VAL A 171 -9.75 -13.15 14.21
N GLU A 172 -10.40 -14.29 14.07
CA GLU A 172 -9.99 -15.54 14.68
C GLU A 172 -9.43 -16.54 13.65
N ARG A 173 -8.55 -17.39 14.11
CA ARG A 173 -8.05 -18.51 13.29
C ARG A 173 -9.20 -19.30 12.66
N GLY A 174 -9.15 -19.45 11.35
CA GLY A 174 -10.16 -20.12 10.54
C GLY A 174 -11.26 -19.20 10.03
N ASP A 175 -11.25 -17.91 10.36
CA ASP A 175 -12.11 -16.94 9.70
C ASP A 175 -11.68 -16.72 8.25
N ILE A 176 -12.61 -16.22 7.47
CA ILE A 176 -12.43 -15.89 6.05
C ILE A 176 -12.74 -14.39 5.87
N ILE A 177 -11.91 -13.71 5.08
CA ILE A 177 -12.12 -12.33 4.68
C ILE A 177 -12.25 -12.30 3.16
N VAL A 178 -13.41 -11.90 2.65
CA VAL A 178 -13.69 -11.78 1.21
C VAL A 178 -13.62 -10.30 0.84
N ILE A 179 -12.66 -9.94 0.02
CA ILE A 179 -12.44 -8.58 -0.44
C ILE A 179 -12.96 -8.45 -1.87
N TYR A 180 -13.98 -7.62 -2.08
CA TYR A 180 -14.43 -7.25 -3.41
C TYR A 180 -13.50 -6.18 -3.99
N TRP A 181 -12.63 -6.58 -4.94
CA TRP A 181 -11.48 -5.82 -5.37
C TRP A 181 -11.81 -4.38 -5.80
N ASN A 182 -12.57 -4.20 -6.84
CA ASN A 182 -12.88 -2.89 -7.42
C ASN A 182 -14.35 -2.47 -7.24
N SER A 183 -15.05 -3.05 -6.29
CA SER A 183 -16.47 -2.78 -6.08
C SER A 183 -16.81 -2.64 -4.61
N LYS A 184 -17.92 -1.98 -4.35
CA LYS A 184 -18.55 -1.99 -3.03
C LYS A 184 -19.32 -3.30 -2.85
N THR A 185 -19.22 -3.86 -1.66
CA THR A 185 -20.08 -4.94 -1.23
C THR A 185 -21.21 -4.40 -0.34
N ASN A 186 -22.38 -5.00 -0.45
CA ASN A 186 -23.50 -4.83 0.48
C ASN A 186 -23.81 -6.17 1.19
N LYS A 187 -22.91 -7.15 1.09
CA LYS A 187 -23.05 -8.40 1.82
C LYS A 187 -22.79 -8.17 3.29
N GLU A 188 -23.61 -8.81 4.10
CA GLU A 188 -23.44 -8.83 5.56
C GLU A 188 -22.51 -9.97 5.97
N ASP A 189 -21.71 -9.71 6.99
CA ASP A 189 -20.88 -10.72 7.60
C ASP A 189 -21.74 -11.81 8.23
N TYR A 190 -21.27 -13.04 8.21
CA TYR A 190 -22.02 -14.16 8.79
C TYR A 190 -21.11 -15.19 9.47
N ILE A 191 -21.71 -15.95 10.37
CA ILE A 191 -21.06 -17.08 11.04
C ILE A 191 -21.38 -18.35 10.26
N ARG A 192 -20.34 -19.08 9.84
CA ARG A 192 -20.44 -20.37 9.15
C ARG A 192 -20.86 -21.47 10.15
N GLU A 193 -21.33 -22.61 9.63
CA GLU A 193 -21.76 -23.77 10.43
C GLU A 193 -20.68 -24.26 11.42
N ASN A 194 -19.40 -24.08 11.09
CA ASN A 194 -18.29 -24.43 11.95
C ASN A 194 -17.97 -23.37 13.03
N GLY A 195 -18.82 -22.35 13.19
CA GLY A 195 -18.68 -21.28 14.16
C GLY A 195 -17.65 -20.20 13.79
N LYS A 196 -17.09 -20.24 12.56
CA LYS A 196 -16.13 -19.25 12.07
C LYS A 196 -16.81 -18.18 11.24
N HIS A 197 -16.26 -16.95 11.29
CA HIS A 197 -16.81 -15.81 10.57
C HIS A 197 -16.37 -15.79 9.11
N THR A 198 -17.22 -15.21 8.27
CA THR A 198 -16.87 -14.71 6.96
C THR A 198 -17.19 -13.23 6.93
N TYR A 199 -16.16 -12.41 6.74
CA TYR A 199 -16.23 -10.95 6.64
C TYR A 199 -16.21 -10.52 5.18
N PHE A 200 -16.93 -9.44 4.86
CA PHE A 200 -16.95 -8.89 3.51
C PHE A 200 -16.45 -7.46 3.49
N LEU A 201 -15.37 -7.22 2.77
CA LEU A 201 -14.75 -5.91 2.64
C LEU A 201 -14.89 -5.38 1.20
N SER A 202 -15.01 -4.06 1.09
CA SER A 202 -14.98 -3.34 -0.20
C SER A 202 -13.56 -2.84 -0.46
N GLY A 203 -12.91 -3.35 -1.51
CA GLY A 203 -11.56 -2.93 -1.88
C GLY A 203 -11.52 -1.51 -2.45
N ASN A 204 -12.54 -1.14 -3.23
CA ASN A 204 -12.61 0.16 -3.93
C ASN A 204 -11.37 0.46 -4.80
N MET A 205 -10.68 -0.55 -5.28
CA MET A 205 -9.54 -0.40 -6.18
C MET A 205 -10.00 0.23 -7.51
N ALA A 206 -9.13 1.05 -8.10
CA ALA A 206 -9.47 1.76 -9.33
C ALA A 206 -9.65 0.83 -10.54
N ASN A 207 -8.89 -0.28 -10.58
CA ASN A 207 -8.87 -1.22 -11.68
C ASN A 207 -9.40 -2.60 -11.26
N THR A 208 -9.83 -3.39 -12.23
CA THR A 208 -10.09 -4.84 -12.06
C THR A 208 -8.76 -5.59 -11.96
N LEU A 209 -8.79 -6.79 -11.39
CA LEU A 209 -7.67 -7.72 -11.52
C LEU A 209 -7.45 -8.08 -12.99
N ILE A 210 -6.20 -8.29 -13.39
CA ILE A 210 -5.90 -8.72 -14.76
C ILE A 210 -6.35 -10.15 -14.93
N SER A 211 -7.18 -10.42 -15.94
CA SER A 211 -7.82 -11.72 -16.11
C SER A 211 -6.95 -12.80 -16.75
N THR A 212 -5.77 -12.46 -17.22
CA THR A 212 -4.86 -13.35 -17.95
C THR A 212 -3.59 -13.62 -17.18
N THR A 213 -2.78 -12.61 -16.96
CA THR A 213 -1.48 -12.71 -16.29
C THR A 213 -1.39 -11.63 -15.22
N GLY A 214 -1.07 -12.00 -14.01
CA GLY A 214 -0.99 -11.06 -12.91
C GLY A 214 -0.38 -11.68 -11.66
N ALA A 215 -0.35 -10.86 -10.64
CA ALA A 215 0.12 -11.21 -9.31
C ALA A 215 -0.81 -10.63 -8.27
N LEU A 216 -0.78 -11.19 -7.06
CA LEU A 216 -1.26 -10.55 -5.84
C LEU A 216 -0.21 -10.76 -4.77
N ILE A 217 0.10 -9.69 -4.04
CA ILE A 217 1.08 -9.72 -2.95
C ILE A 217 0.41 -9.13 -1.71
N LEU A 218 0.53 -9.84 -0.61
CA LEU A 218 0.06 -9.43 0.71
C LEU A 218 1.27 -9.05 1.58
N PHE A 219 1.30 -7.82 2.07
CA PHE A 219 2.28 -7.32 3.02
C PHE A 219 1.67 -7.20 4.41
N ASP A 220 2.49 -7.32 5.45
CA ASP A 220 2.03 -7.22 6.84
C ASP A 220 1.85 -5.77 7.33
N GLU A 221 2.38 -4.81 6.59
CA GLU A 221 2.21 -3.37 6.77
C GLU A 221 2.77 -2.62 5.56
N HIS A 222 2.62 -1.31 5.54
CA HIS A 222 3.18 -0.46 4.49
C HIS A 222 4.70 -0.61 4.42
N ASP A 223 5.22 -0.93 3.22
CA ASP A 223 6.64 -1.27 2.98
C ASP A 223 7.17 -2.39 3.90
N GLY A 224 6.28 -3.22 4.41
CA GLY A 224 6.58 -4.31 5.34
C GLY A 224 7.02 -5.60 4.67
N THR A 225 7.06 -6.66 5.48
CA THR A 225 7.43 -8.01 5.03
C THR A 225 6.32 -8.61 4.17
N ILE A 226 6.68 -9.31 3.11
CA ILE A 226 5.75 -10.13 2.34
C ILE A 226 5.23 -11.25 3.25
N VAL A 227 3.91 -11.38 3.30
CA VAL A 227 3.21 -12.42 4.09
C VAL A 227 2.82 -13.58 3.22
N ASP A 228 2.43 -13.28 1.97
CA ASP A 228 1.98 -14.28 1.00
C ASP A 228 1.92 -13.65 -0.39
N GLY A 229 2.01 -14.47 -1.44
CA GLY A 229 1.88 -14.02 -2.80
C GLY A 229 1.37 -15.11 -3.73
N ILE A 230 0.80 -14.70 -4.85
CA ILE A 230 0.36 -15.60 -5.92
C ILE A 230 0.75 -15.01 -7.27
N LEU A 231 1.31 -15.84 -8.13
CA LEU A 231 1.54 -15.56 -9.55
C LEU A 231 0.64 -16.43 -10.40
N TYR A 232 -0.02 -15.84 -11.38
CA TYR A 232 -0.85 -16.60 -12.32
C TYR A 232 -0.65 -16.08 -13.74
N SER A 233 -0.75 -16.99 -14.72
CA SER A 233 -0.61 -16.66 -16.14
C SER A 233 -1.44 -17.52 -17.04
N ASP A 234 -2.03 -16.89 -18.06
CA ASP A 234 -2.33 -17.52 -19.33
C ASP A 234 -1.09 -17.36 -20.21
N PHE A 235 -0.29 -18.41 -20.34
CA PHE A 235 1.00 -18.37 -21.06
C PHE A 235 0.88 -17.97 -22.53
N SER A 236 -0.34 -18.00 -23.10
CA SER A 236 -0.63 -17.48 -24.43
C SER A 236 -0.82 -15.96 -24.46
N SER A 237 -0.96 -15.32 -23.30
CA SER A 237 -1.17 -13.88 -23.18
C SER A 237 0.07 -13.09 -23.54
N SER A 238 -0.14 -11.96 -24.23
CA SER A 238 0.92 -10.99 -24.52
C SER A 238 1.45 -10.27 -23.27
N ASP A 239 0.77 -10.40 -22.13
CA ASP A 239 1.12 -9.73 -20.87
C ASP A 239 2.07 -10.57 -20.01
N TYR A 240 2.30 -11.84 -20.38
CA TYR A 240 3.26 -12.70 -19.70
C TYR A 240 4.69 -12.14 -19.81
N GLY A 241 5.38 -12.04 -18.67
CA GLY A 241 6.76 -11.57 -18.60
C GLY A 241 6.95 -10.08 -18.84
N LYS A 242 5.90 -9.24 -18.70
CA LYS A 242 5.99 -7.80 -18.91
C LYS A 242 5.71 -7.00 -17.65
N ASP A 243 6.41 -5.84 -17.60
CA ASP A 243 6.16 -4.71 -16.67
C ASP A 243 5.79 -5.11 -15.23
N LYS A 244 4.52 -4.93 -14.90
CA LYS A 244 3.97 -5.15 -13.55
C LYS A 244 4.15 -6.58 -13.04
N TYR A 245 3.91 -7.56 -13.93
CA TYR A 245 4.07 -8.96 -13.60
C TYR A 245 5.52 -9.29 -13.27
N GLU A 246 6.47 -8.86 -14.11
CA GLU A 246 7.90 -9.11 -13.94
C GLU A 246 8.42 -8.53 -12.61
N LYS A 247 7.99 -7.34 -12.24
CA LYS A 247 8.36 -6.73 -10.96
C LYS A 247 7.85 -7.54 -9.76
N CYS A 248 6.58 -7.96 -9.81
CA CYS A 248 5.98 -8.77 -8.77
C CYS A 248 6.63 -10.16 -8.67
N GLU A 249 6.89 -10.81 -9.81
CA GLU A 249 7.59 -12.09 -9.88
C GLU A 249 8.99 -11.98 -9.27
N THR A 250 9.77 -10.98 -9.71
CA THR A 250 11.11 -10.73 -9.17
C THR A 250 11.07 -10.58 -7.65
N LEU A 251 10.17 -9.75 -7.15
CA LEU A 251 10.04 -9.52 -5.71
C LEU A 251 9.71 -10.80 -4.95
N LEU A 252 8.74 -11.59 -5.42
CA LEU A 252 8.33 -12.84 -4.76
C LEU A 252 9.43 -13.90 -4.79
N VAL A 253 10.14 -14.04 -5.92
CA VAL A 253 11.25 -15.01 -6.07
C VAL A 253 12.45 -14.62 -5.21
N GLU A 254 12.85 -13.35 -5.21
CA GLU A 254 13.99 -12.86 -4.41
C GLU A 254 13.74 -12.99 -2.90
N ASN A 255 12.48 -12.92 -2.47
CA ASN A 255 12.09 -13.10 -1.07
C ASN A 255 11.75 -14.55 -0.70
N ASN A 256 11.91 -15.52 -1.63
CA ASN A 256 11.58 -16.93 -1.45
C ASN A 256 10.08 -17.20 -1.14
N GLU A 257 9.19 -16.34 -1.63
CA GLU A 257 7.74 -16.48 -1.48
C GLU A 257 7.08 -17.15 -2.70
N TRP A 258 7.87 -17.38 -3.76
CA TRP A 258 7.41 -18.10 -4.95
C TRP A 258 8.51 -18.94 -5.58
N TYR A 259 8.13 -20.14 -6.02
CA TYR A 259 9.02 -21.09 -6.70
C TYR A 259 8.31 -21.71 -7.92
N GLY A 260 9.02 -21.77 -9.04
CA GLY A 260 8.55 -22.42 -10.26
C GLY A 260 7.62 -21.56 -11.12
N GLU A 261 6.83 -22.23 -11.96
CA GLU A 261 5.96 -21.57 -12.92
C GLU A 261 4.73 -20.92 -12.25
N PRO A 262 4.15 -19.86 -12.82
CA PRO A 262 2.89 -19.29 -12.37
C PRO A 262 1.75 -20.31 -12.48
N ILE A 263 0.71 -20.12 -11.67
CA ILE A 263 -0.52 -20.92 -11.79
C ILE A 263 -1.22 -20.61 -13.12
N SER A 264 -1.64 -21.64 -13.87
CA SER A 264 -2.38 -21.40 -15.12
C SER A 264 -3.73 -20.75 -14.86
N SER A 265 -3.97 -19.59 -15.49
CA SER A 265 -5.25 -18.87 -15.49
C SER A 265 -6.15 -19.22 -16.69
N GLU A 266 -5.72 -20.12 -17.58
CA GLU A 266 -6.43 -20.47 -18.83
C GLU A 266 -7.87 -20.92 -18.57
N TYR A 267 -8.08 -21.73 -17.54
CA TYR A 267 -9.38 -22.32 -17.24
C TYR A 267 -10.20 -21.54 -16.20
N VAL A 268 -9.72 -20.38 -15.77
CA VAL A 268 -10.46 -19.50 -14.83
C VAL A 268 -11.66 -18.88 -15.55
N THR A 269 -12.80 -18.86 -14.86
CA THR A 269 -14.05 -18.21 -15.31
C THR A 269 -14.67 -17.48 -14.13
N ALA A 270 -15.79 -16.79 -14.33
CA ALA A 270 -16.50 -16.13 -13.23
C ALA A 270 -16.91 -17.06 -12.09
N SER A 271 -17.03 -18.36 -12.36
CA SER A 271 -17.39 -19.41 -11.38
C SER A 271 -16.26 -20.39 -11.06
N ARG A 272 -15.11 -20.27 -11.72
CA ARG A 272 -13.91 -21.07 -11.46
C ARG A 272 -12.80 -20.12 -11.06
N VAL A 273 -12.26 -20.28 -9.90
CA VAL A 273 -11.30 -19.39 -9.25
C VAL A 273 -9.96 -20.09 -9.07
N LEU A 274 -8.92 -19.32 -8.83
CA LEU A 274 -7.66 -19.85 -8.35
C LEU A 274 -7.82 -20.12 -6.85
N THR A 275 -7.49 -21.31 -6.40
CA THR A 275 -7.68 -21.71 -5.00
C THR A 275 -6.44 -22.43 -4.49
N ARG A 276 -5.99 -22.07 -3.30
CA ARG A 276 -4.93 -22.78 -2.58
C ARG A 276 -5.38 -24.19 -2.22
N LEU A 277 -4.52 -25.16 -2.39
CA LEU A 277 -4.81 -26.54 -1.98
C LEU A 277 -4.91 -26.66 -0.46
N LYS A 278 -5.74 -27.58 0.02
CA LYS A 278 -5.84 -27.90 1.46
C LYS A 278 -4.48 -28.35 1.98
N GLY A 279 -3.99 -27.63 2.99
CA GLY A 279 -2.70 -27.89 3.63
C GLY A 279 -1.67 -26.79 3.45
N GLY A 280 -1.96 -25.77 2.64
CA GLY A 280 -1.08 -24.60 2.49
C GLY A 280 0.28 -24.93 1.85
N VAL A 281 0.36 -26.03 1.11
CA VAL A 281 1.52 -26.35 0.28
C VAL A 281 1.20 -25.83 -1.11
N ASP A 282 1.97 -24.83 -1.54
CA ASP A 282 1.95 -24.29 -2.90
C ASP A 282 2.60 -25.27 -3.87
#